data_6c3093a3fefa44abcdf6d19848242c2a
#
_entry.id   6c3093a3fefa44abcdf6d19848242c2a
#
_cell.length_a   1.000
_cell.length_b   1.000
_cell.length_c   1.000
_cell.angle_alpha   90.00
_cell.angle_beta   90.00
_cell.angle_gamma   90.00
#
_symmetry.space_group_name_H-M   'P 1'
#
loop_
_entity.id
_entity.type
_entity.pdbx_description
1 polymer ?
#
loop_
_entity_poly.entity_id
_entity_poly.type
_entity_poly.pdbx_seq_one_letter_code
_entity_poly.pdbx_strand_id
1 'polypeptide(L)'
;MSTQTIPPILLVGLGKMGGAMLAGWRERGLAGAVAVDPALPAAPGPEVTVVADAAAIPAGFAPAAVVLAVKPQNASAMLPHYARFAPAAVFLSIMAGRTIAGLRDLLGAPAAVVRAMPNTPAAVRQGITVACAGPGVSAAQRGLCDTLLAAIGAVAWVEDEGLIDPVTAVSGGGPAYVFLLAELLERAAIEQGIPADLARLLARQTVAGSGALLAASTEDAAALRRAVTSPRGTTERALAVLMEEQAWPALISRAIAAATARSRELAG
;
A
#
# COMPACT_ATOMS: atom_id res chain seq x y z
N MET A 1 -18.08 7.44 19.95
CA MET A 1 -16.67 7.44 19.55
C MET A 1 -16.37 8.82 19.00
N SER A 2 -15.50 9.62 19.63
CA SER A 2 -15.10 10.93 19.12
C SER A 2 -14.41 10.72 17.76
N THR A 3 -15.00 11.21 16.67
CA THR A 3 -14.35 11.23 15.35
C THR A 3 -13.16 12.19 15.44
N GLN A 4 -11.99 11.63 15.62
CA GLN A 4 -10.76 12.42 15.62
C GLN A 4 -10.59 12.99 14.23
N THR A 5 -10.78 14.29 14.09
CA THR A 5 -10.62 15.00 12.81
C THR A 5 -9.17 14.91 12.35
N ILE A 6 -8.95 14.50 11.10
CA ILE A 6 -7.60 14.47 10.52
C ILE A 6 -7.15 15.92 10.31
N PRO A 7 -5.99 16.35 10.90
CA PRO A 7 -5.50 17.72 10.77
C PRO A 7 -5.11 18.04 9.32
N PRO A 8 -4.74 19.31 9.01
CA PRO A 8 -4.28 19.70 7.69
C PRO A 8 -3.08 18.86 7.21
N ILE A 9 -3.15 18.35 5.98
CA ILE A 9 -2.16 17.46 5.38
C ILE A 9 -1.62 18.06 4.08
N LEU A 10 -0.31 17.98 3.88
CA LEU A 10 0.32 18.22 2.59
C LEU A 10 0.51 16.86 1.88
N LEU A 11 -0.15 16.68 0.73
CA LEU A 11 0.00 15.49 -0.09
C LEU A 11 0.83 15.83 -1.33
N VAL A 12 1.95 15.16 -1.52
CA VAL A 12 2.82 15.33 -2.68
C VAL A 12 2.62 14.15 -3.63
N GLY A 13 1.87 14.38 -4.70
CA GLY A 13 1.47 13.39 -5.70
C GLY A 13 0.03 12.91 -5.54
N LEU A 14 -0.82 13.19 -6.54
CA LEU A 14 -2.21 12.75 -6.65
C LEU A 14 -2.40 11.56 -7.61
N GLY A 15 -1.38 10.72 -7.75
CA GLY A 15 -1.49 9.46 -8.48
C GLY A 15 -2.46 8.47 -7.81
N LYS A 16 -2.53 7.23 -8.32
CA LYS A 16 -3.48 6.21 -7.83
C LYS A 16 -3.43 6.03 -6.31
N MET A 17 -2.25 5.93 -5.71
CA MET A 17 -2.12 5.71 -4.26
C MET A 17 -2.41 6.99 -3.47
N GLY A 18 -1.81 8.14 -3.84
CA GLY A 18 -2.10 9.42 -3.18
C GLY A 18 -3.58 9.79 -3.24
N GLY A 19 -4.22 9.57 -4.39
CA GLY A 19 -5.67 9.77 -4.53
C GLY A 19 -6.51 8.83 -3.66
N ALA A 20 -6.12 7.55 -3.54
CA ALA A 20 -6.80 6.61 -2.65
C ALA A 20 -6.68 7.02 -1.17
N MET A 21 -5.48 7.47 -0.74
CA MET A 21 -5.26 7.98 0.61
C MET A 21 -6.11 9.23 0.88
N LEU A 22 -6.07 10.20 -0.03
CA LEU A 22 -6.85 11.44 0.10
C LEU A 22 -8.36 11.14 0.21
N ALA A 23 -8.89 10.25 -0.62
CA ALA A 23 -10.28 9.83 -0.54
C ALA A 23 -10.62 9.20 0.82
N GLY A 24 -9.74 8.33 1.35
CA GLY A 24 -9.92 7.74 2.67
C GLY A 24 -9.88 8.76 3.81
N TRP A 25 -9.01 9.76 3.73
CA TRP A 25 -8.94 10.84 4.74
C TRP A 25 -10.21 11.70 4.71
N ARG A 26 -10.73 12.02 3.54
CA ARG A 26 -11.97 12.78 3.39
C ARG A 26 -13.17 12.07 4.02
N GLU A 27 -13.28 10.76 3.82
CA GLU A 27 -14.30 9.91 4.46
C GLU A 27 -14.20 9.90 5.99
N ARG A 28 -13.01 10.20 6.54
CA ARG A 28 -12.73 10.23 7.98
C ARG A 28 -12.65 11.63 8.59
N GLY A 29 -13.12 12.66 7.90
CA GLY A 29 -13.20 14.02 8.41
C GLY A 29 -11.87 14.77 8.32
N LEU A 30 -11.27 14.82 7.14
CA LEU A 30 -10.10 15.65 6.82
C LEU A 30 -10.43 17.15 7.03
N ALA A 31 -9.64 17.84 7.86
CA ALA A 31 -9.85 19.28 8.12
C ALA A 31 -9.44 20.15 6.92
N GLY A 32 -8.46 19.70 6.13
CA GLY A 32 -7.99 20.36 4.94
C GLY A 32 -6.76 19.70 4.36
N ALA A 33 -6.54 19.87 3.05
CA ALA A 33 -5.30 19.42 2.41
C ALA A 33 -4.85 20.39 1.32
N VAL A 34 -3.54 20.48 1.17
CA VAL A 34 -2.92 20.96 -0.08
C VAL A 34 -2.33 19.74 -0.77
N ALA A 35 -2.71 19.52 -2.01
CA ALA A 35 -2.19 18.44 -2.84
C ALA A 35 -1.33 19.05 -3.96
N VAL A 36 -0.11 18.56 -4.09
CA VAL A 36 0.84 19.01 -5.13
C VAL A 36 0.86 17.97 -6.23
N ASP A 37 0.41 18.37 -7.43
CA ASP A 37 0.49 17.52 -8.61
C ASP A 37 0.59 18.39 -9.88
N PRO A 38 1.66 18.23 -10.69
CA PRO A 38 1.84 19.06 -11.89
C PRO A 38 0.75 18.88 -12.96
N ALA A 39 -0.01 17.77 -12.92
CA ALA A 39 -1.14 17.56 -13.82
C ALA A 39 -2.37 18.38 -13.43
N LEU A 40 -2.36 19.01 -12.27
CA LEU A 40 -3.48 19.83 -11.74
C LEU A 40 -4.85 19.16 -11.90
N PRO A 41 -5.04 17.94 -11.39
CA PRO A 41 -6.35 17.30 -11.44
C PRO A 41 -7.38 18.15 -10.67
N ALA A 42 -8.65 18.00 -11.02
CA ALA A 42 -9.73 18.69 -10.31
C ALA A 42 -9.69 18.34 -8.81
N ALA A 43 -9.85 19.35 -7.96
CA ALA A 43 -9.93 19.14 -6.51
C ALA A 43 -11.15 18.28 -6.18
N PRO A 44 -10.99 17.20 -5.38
CA PRO A 44 -12.08 16.27 -5.08
C PRO A 44 -13.11 16.82 -4.09
N GLY A 45 -12.87 17.99 -3.50
CA GLY A 45 -13.78 18.66 -2.58
C GLY A 45 -13.25 20.02 -2.12
N PRO A 46 -14.10 20.84 -1.46
CA PRO A 46 -13.75 22.21 -1.07
C PRO A 46 -12.64 22.29 -0.01
N GLU A 47 -12.42 21.22 0.76
CA GLU A 47 -11.36 21.12 1.76
C GLU A 47 -9.97 20.83 1.14
N VAL A 48 -9.89 20.60 -0.19
CA VAL A 48 -8.64 20.26 -0.89
C VAL A 48 -8.28 21.35 -1.89
N THR A 49 -7.09 21.92 -1.72
CA THR A 49 -6.48 22.80 -2.72
C THR A 49 -5.45 22.01 -3.53
N VAL A 50 -5.56 22.04 -4.86
CA VAL A 50 -4.58 21.41 -5.74
C VAL A 50 -3.67 22.48 -6.34
N VAL A 51 -2.36 22.28 -6.24
CA VAL A 51 -1.33 23.19 -6.76
C VAL A 51 -0.33 22.44 -7.64
N ALA A 52 0.28 23.14 -8.60
CA ALA A 52 1.20 22.52 -9.56
C ALA A 52 2.53 22.06 -8.93
N ASP A 53 3.05 22.86 -7.99
CA ASP A 53 4.38 22.68 -7.41
C ASP A 53 4.45 23.19 -5.96
N ALA A 54 5.63 23.01 -5.34
CA ALA A 54 5.87 23.41 -3.96
C ALA A 54 5.87 24.94 -3.75
N ALA A 55 6.14 25.74 -4.78
CA ALA A 55 6.16 27.20 -4.68
C ALA A 55 4.75 27.78 -4.60
N ALA A 56 3.78 27.09 -5.18
CA ALA A 56 2.36 27.46 -5.14
C ALA A 56 1.63 27.08 -3.85
N ILE A 57 2.29 26.39 -2.91
CA ILE A 57 1.72 26.10 -1.60
C ILE A 57 1.54 27.41 -0.82
N PRO A 58 0.34 27.72 -0.28
CA PRO A 58 0.09 28.95 0.47
C PRO A 58 1.12 29.17 1.60
N ALA A 59 1.64 30.40 1.71
CA ALA A 59 2.71 30.70 2.67
C ALA A 59 2.35 30.42 4.15
N GLY A 60 1.09 30.58 4.51
CA GLY A 60 0.58 30.28 5.86
C GLY A 60 0.13 28.83 6.09
N PHE A 61 0.29 27.95 5.10
CA PHE A 61 -0.14 26.56 5.25
C PHE A 61 0.82 25.78 6.16
N ALA A 62 0.31 25.27 7.26
CA ALA A 62 1.04 24.53 8.28
C ALA A 62 0.49 23.09 8.40
N PRO A 63 1.00 22.13 7.61
CA PRO A 63 0.55 20.75 7.66
C PRO A 63 1.08 20.04 8.90
N ALA A 64 0.27 19.16 9.50
CA ALA A 64 0.73 18.25 10.54
C ALA A 64 1.56 17.07 9.96
N ALA A 65 1.30 16.70 8.72
CA ALA A 65 2.09 15.70 8.00
C ALA A 65 2.31 16.10 6.53
N VAL A 66 3.46 15.73 5.99
CA VAL A 66 3.80 15.77 4.57
C VAL A 66 3.83 14.34 4.05
N VAL A 67 2.87 13.99 3.19
CA VAL A 67 2.76 12.64 2.64
C VAL A 67 3.41 12.62 1.25
N LEU A 68 4.45 11.80 1.09
CA LEU A 68 5.25 11.70 -0.13
C LEU A 68 4.75 10.50 -0.95
N ALA A 69 3.89 10.77 -1.94
CA ALA A 69 3.23 9.78 -2.80
C ALA A 69 3.66 9.90 -4.27
N VAL A 70 4.87 10.36 -4.53
CA VAL A 70 5.47 10.48 -5.84
C VAL A 70 6.32 9.26 -6.22
N LYS A 71 6.67 9.14 -7.50
CA LYS A 71 7.57 8.08 -7.95
C LYS A 71 8.97 8.28 -7.36
N PRO A 72 9.67 7.21 -6.91
CA PRO A 72 10.96 7.30 -6.23
C PRO A 72 12.05 8.04 -7.00
N GLN A 73 12.04 7.95 -8.34
CA GLN A 73 13.02 8.63 -9.19
C GLN A 73 12.92 10.16 -9.14
N ASN A 74 11.78 10.70 -8.72
CA ASN A 74 11.59 12.14 -8.62
C ASN A 74 12.02 12.71 -7.24
N ALA A 75 12.34 11.84 -6.27
CA ALA A 75 12.57 12.23 -4.88
C ALA A 75 13.68 13.27 -4.74
N SER A 76 14.86 13.06 -5.36
CA SER A 76 16.00 13.94 -5.23
C SER A 76 15.77 15.36 -5.74
N ALA A 77 14.98 15.52 -6.80
CA ALA A 77 14.63 16.84 -7.33
C ALA A 77 13.55 17.53 -6.49
N MET A 78 12.65 16.78 -5.86
CA MET A 78 11.45 17.33 -5.23
C MET A 78 11.60 17.56 -3.72
N LEU A 79 12.21 16.65 -2.98
CA LEU A 79 12.22 16.68 -1.51
C LEU A 79 12.81 17.97 -0.90
N PRO A 80 13.90 18.57 -1.43
CA PRO A 80 14.45 19.80 -0.88
C PRO A 80 13.44 20.95 -0.77
N HIS A 81 12.48 21.02 -1.67
CA HIS A 81 11.43 22.05 -1.67
C HIS A 81 10.45 21.95 -0.48
N TYR A 82 10.41 20.80 0.19
CA TYR A 82 9.53 20.56 1.34
C TYR A 82 10.27 20.63 2.68
N ALA A 83 11.58 20.81 2.70
CA ALA A 83 12.41 20.90 3.90
C ALA A 83 11.91 21.93 4.94
N ARG A 84 11.28 23.01 4.46
CA ARG A 84 10.69 24.06 5.31
C ARG A 84 9.62 23.53 6.31
N PHE A 85 9.03 22.37 6.04
CA PHE A 85 8.03 21.76 6.91
C PHE A 85 8.64 20.82 7.96
N ALA A 86 9.93 20.45 7.83
CA ALA A 86 10.60 19.48 8.70
C ALA A 86 10.56 19.82 10.21
N PRO A 87 10.61 21.12 10.64
CA PRO A 87 10.57 21.44 12.05
C PRO A 87 9.23 21.11 12.74
N ALA A 88 8.12 21.03 11.99
CA ALA A 88 6.77 20.91 12.56
C ALA A 88 6.00 19.67 12.10
N ALA A 89 6.22 19.22 10.86
CA ALA A 89 5.48 18.11 10.27
C ALA A 89 6.26 16.80 10.31
N VAL A 90 5.53 15.67 10.40
CA VAL A 90 6.10 14.36 10.10
C VAL A 90 6.05 14.11 8.60
N PHE A 91 7.10 13.52 8.06
CA PHE A 91 7.15 13.07 6.66
C PHE A 91 6.77 11.61 6.58
N LEU A 92 5.63 11.32 5.95
CA LEU A 92 5.16 9.97 5.68
C LEU A 92 5.45 9.61 4.23
N SER A 93 6.45 8.77 3.99
CA SER A 93 6.82 8.33 2.65
C SER A 93 6.21 6.97 2.32
N ILE A 94 5.54 6.89 1.17
CA ILE A 94 5.08 5.62 0.58
C ILE A 94 5.89 5.26 -0.68
N MET A 95 7.05 5.85 -0.86
CA MET A 95 7.94 5.61 -2.01
C MET A 95 8.68 4.28 -1.85
N ALA A 96 8.51 3.38 -2.80
CA ALA A 96 9.28 2.14 -2.86
C ALA A 96 10.78 2.43 -3.05
N GLY A 97 11.66 1.61 -2.46
CA GLY A 97 13.10 1.73 -2.66
C GLY A 97 13.73 3.02 -2.12
N ARG A 98 13.09 3.73 -1.17
CA ARG A 98 13.68 4.90 -0.51
C ARG A 98 13.76 4.67 0.99
N THR A 99 14.98 4.66 1.53
CA THR A 99 15.22 4.46 2.97
C THR A 99 14.95 5.74 3.76
N ILE A 100 14.67 5.57 5.06
CA ILE A 100 14.50 6.68 6.00
C ILE A 100 15.73 7.59 5.99
N ALA A 101 16.94 7.01 6.04
CA ALA A 101 18.18 7.75 5.97
C ALA A 101 18.28 8.57 4.68
N GLY A 102 18.09 7.94 3.51
CA GLY A 102 18.14 8.61 2.22
C GLY A 102 17.10 9.72 2.07
N LEU A 103 15.90 9.56 2.64
CA LEU A 103 14.88 10.61 2.66
C LEU A 103 15.30 11.79 3.52
N ARG A 104 15.88 11.56 4.70
CA ARG A 104 16.41 12.62 5.57
C ARG A 104 17.54 13.39 4.92
N ASP A 105 18.45 12.69 4.25
CA ASP A 105 19.56 13.31 3.50
C ASP A 105 19.02 14.20 2.37
N LEU A 106 18.04 13.74 1.62
CA LEU A 106 17.41 14.53 0.54
C LEU A 106 16.64 15.76 1.06
N LEU A 107 16.05 15.68 2.24
CA LEU A 107 15.40 16.83 2.89
C LEU A 107 16.41 17.86 3.37
N GLY A 108 17.66 17.47 3.64
CA GLY A 108 18.73 18.38 4.07
C GLY A 108 18.46 19.05 5.42
N ALA A 109 17.53 18.53 6.22
CA ALA A 109 17.13 19.06 7.53
C ALA A 109 16.78 17.91 8.48
N PRO A 110 16.91 18.11 9.82
CA PRO A 110 16.39 17.16 10.79
C PRO A 110 14.88 16.97 10.60
N ALA A 111 14.47 15.84 10.08
CA ALA A 111 13.08 15.51 9.80
C ALA A 111 12.66 14.23 10.52
N ALA A 112 11.46 14.23 11.11
CA ALA A 112 10.78 13.03 11.54
C ALA A 112 10.21 12.32 10.31
N VAL A 113 10.74 11.15 9.96
CA VAL A 113 10.36 10.40 8.76
C VAL A 113 9.78 9.05 9.15
N VAL A 114 8.62 8.73 8.60
CA VAL A 114 8.01 7.40 8.63
C VAL A 114 8.05 6.85 7.20
N ARG A 115 8.64 5.67 7.02
CA ARG A 115 8.58 4.90 5.77
C ARG A 115 7.42 3.93 5.85
N ALA A 116 6.56 3.90 4.84
CA ALA A 116 5.42 3.01 4.77
C ALA A 116 5.31 2.36 3.40
N MET A 117 4.81 1.13 3.36
CA MET A 117 4.58 0.39 2.13
C MET A 117 3.12 -0.07 2.09
N PRO A 118 2.23 0.69 1.46
CA PRO A 118 0.86 0.29 1.16
C PRO A 118 0.81 -0.63 -0.06
N ASN A 119 -0.40 -1.15 -0.34
CA ASN A 119 -0.66 -1.91 -1.57
C ASN A 119 -1.94 -1.44 -2.27
N THR A 120 -2.14 -1.88 -3.51
CA THR A 120 -3.21 -1.36 -4.39
C THR A 120 -4.65 -1.61 -3.92
N PRO A 121 -5.01 -2.64 -3.11
CA PRO A 121 -6.33 -2.75 -2.51
C PRO A 121 -6.74 -1.57 -1.61
N ALA A 122 -5.83 -0.68 -1.27
CA ALA A 122 -6.10 0.63 -0.67
C ALA A 122 -7.22 1.41 -1.38
N ALA A 123 -7.33 1.25 -2.71
CA ALA A 123 -8.37 1.91 -3.52
C ALA A 123 -9.79 1.53 -3.08
N VAL A 124 -9.97 0.36 -2.49
CA VAL A 124 -11.24 -0.15 -1.95
C VAL A 124 -11.22 -0.30 -0.43
N ARG A 125 -10.29 0.36 0.28
CA ARG A 125 -10.12 0.31 1.75
C ARG A 125 -9.79 -1.09 2.29
N GLN A 126 -9.30 -1.97 1.44
CA GLN A 126 -8.88 -3.34 1.78
C GLN A 126 -7.35 -3.50 1.66
N GLY A 127 -6.62 -2.41 1.78
CA GLY A 127 -5.16 -2.42 1.76
C GLY A 127 -4.57 -2.97 3.05
N ILE A 128 -3.27 -3.31 2.97
CA ILE A 128 -2.39 -3.46 4.11
C ILE A 128 -1.21 -2.51 3.93
N THR A 129 -0.87 -1.78 4.98
CA THR A 129 0.31 -0.92 5.00
C THR A 129 1.21 -1.35 6.14
N VAL A 130 2.47 -1.61 5.86
CA VAL A 130 3.50 -1.78 6.90
C VAL A 130 4.34 -0.50 6.98
N ALA A 131 4.55 0.00 8.19
CA ALA A 131 5.27 1.24 8.45
C ALA A 131 6.44 1.02 9.42
N CYS A 132 7.49 1.81 9.24
CA CYS A 132 8.65 1.90 10.12
C CYS A 132 8.90 3.36 10.46
N ALA A 133 9.07 3.66 11.75
CA ALA A 133 9.36 5.00 12.23
C ALA A 133 10.87 5.24 12.30
N GLY A 134 11.32 6.33 11.71
CA GLY A 134 12.71 6.76 11.82
C GLY A 134 13.02 7.45 13.15
N PRO A 135 14.32 7.70 13.42
CA PRO A 135 14.74 8.43 14.61
C PRO A 135 14.08 9.81 14.71
N GLY A 136 13.63 10.17 15.91
CA GLY A 136 13.01 11.47 16.21
C GLY A 136 11.50 11.54 15.94
N VAL A 137 10.87 10.47 15.43
CA VAL A 137 9.41 10.40 15.31
C VAL A 137 8.79 10.26 16.69
N SER A 138 7.97 11.24 17.09
CA SER A 138 7.28 11.22 18.38
C SER A 138 6.07 10.26 18.35
N ALA A 139 5.59 9.86 19.54
CA ALA A 139 4.38 9.04 19.65
C ALA A 139 3.14 9.71 19.02
N ALA A 140 3.01 11.03 19.12
CA ALA A 140 1.93 11.78 18.47
C ALA A 140 2.03 11.72 16.93
N GLN A 141 3.22 11.87 16.36
CA GLN A 141 3.46 11.77 14.92
C GLN A 141 3.23 10.36 14.42
N ARG A 142 3.68 9.32 15.17
CA ARG A 142 3.38 7.92 14.85
C ARG A 142 1.86 7.67 14.85
N GLY A 143 1.13 8.17 15.85
CA GLY A 143 -0.34 8.06 15.94
C GLY A 143 -1.05 8.76 14.77
N LEU A 144 -0.56 9.93 14.35
CA LEU A 144 -1.07 10.60 13.15
C LEU A 144 -0.85 9.76 11.90
N CYS A 145 0.37 9.23 11.69
CA CYS A 145 0.66 8.35 10.57
C CYS A 145 -0.22 7.10 10.58
N ASP A 146 -0.42 6.49 11.74
CA ASP A 146 -1.33 5.35 11.91
C ASP A 146 -2.76 5.69 11.45
N THR A 147 -3.29 6.84 11.90
CA THR A 147 -4.61 7.34 11.48
C THR A 147 -4.70 7.55 9.98
N LEU A 148 -3.67 8.14 9.36
CA LEU A 148 -3.62 8.39 7.92
C LEU A 148 -3.58 7.09 7.12
N LEU A 149 -2.80 6.12 7.56
CA LEU A 149 -2.64 4.81 6.90
C LEU A 149 -3.87 3.92 7.12
N ALA A 150 -4.46 3.92 8.30
CA ALA A 150 -5.68 3.17 8.60
C ALA A 150 -6.88 3.60 7.74
N ALA A 151 -6.85 4.78 7.13
CA ALA A 151 -7.89 5.24 6.21
C ALA A 151 -7.96 4.41 4.91
N ILE A 152 -6.95 3.61 4.60
CA ILE A 152 -6.89 2.81 3.37
C ILE A 152 -6.82 1.30 3.62
N GLY A 153 -6.91 0.85 4.88
CA GLY A 153 -6.91 -0.56 5.24
C GLY A 153 -6.21 -0.84 6.56
N ALA A 154 -5.73 -2.06 6.73
CA ALA A 154 -5.00 -2.50 7.91
C ALA A 154 -3.62 -1.84 7.97
N VAL A 155 -3.11 -1.63 9.21
CA VAL A 155 -1.78 -1.08 9.45
C VAL A 155 -1.01 -1.99 10.39
N ALA A 156 0.26 -2.22 10.07
CA ALA A 156 1.20 -2.88 10.95
C ALA A 156 2.49 -2.04 11.06
N TRP A 157 3.18 -2.14 12.19
CA TRP A 157 4.43 -1.44 12.41
C TRP A 157 5.57 -2.42 12.64
N VAL A 158 6.74 -2.06 12.11
CA VAL A 158 7.99 -2.79 12.32
C VAL A 158 9.04 -1.83 12.88
N GLU A 159 9.96 -2.35 13.69
CA GLU A 159 11.07 -1.56 14.23
C GLU A 159 12.32 -1.64 13.33
N ASP A 160 12.46 -2.75 12.58
CA ASP A 160 13.55 -2.92 11.62
C ASP A 160 13.08 -2.50 10.21
N GLU A 161 13.65 -1.40 9.68
CA GLU A 161 13.38 -0.90 8.34
C GLU A 161 13.69 -1.95 7.25
N GLY A 162 14.65 -2.85 7.48
CA GLY A 162 15.01 -3.92 6.54
C GLY A 162 13.87 -4.88 6.23
N LEU A 163 12.85 -4.95 7.09
CA LEU A 163 11.64 -5.74 6.85
C LEU A 163 10.70 -5.13 5.79
N ILE A 164 10.86 -3.85 5.45
CA ILE A 164 10.04 -3.21 4.40
C ILE A 164 10.29 -3.84 3.01
N ASP A 165 11.49 -4.38 2.75
CA ASP A 165 11.78 -5.01 1.46
C ASP A 165 11.06 -6.35 1.28
N PRO A 166 11.12 -7.33 2.21
CA PRO A 166 10.29 -8.53 2.11
C PRO A 166 8.77 -8.21 2.19
N VAL A 167 8.36 -7.21 2.96
CA VAL A 167 6.98 -6.72 2.96
C VAL A 167 6.57 -6.23 1.57
N THR A 168 7.42 -5.48 0.88
CA THR A 168 7.19 -5.03 -0.49
C THR A 168 6.96 -6.22 -1.42
N ALA A 169 7.76 -7.28 -1.29
CA ALA A 169 7.59 -8.49 -2.08
C ALA A 169 6.27 -9.21 -1.78
N VAL A 170 5.89 -9.34 -0.51
CA VAL A 170 4.69 -10.09 -0.10
C VAL A 170 3.41 -9.30 -0.34
N SER A 171 3.31 -8.08 0.21
CA SER A 171 2.07 -7.31 0.17
C SER A 171 2.03 -6.24 -0.92
N GLY A 172 3.16 -5.60 -1.22
CA GLY A 172 3.25 -4.61 -2.30
C GLY A 172 3.03 -5.25 -3.67
N GLY A 173 3.73 -6.34 -3.97
CA GLY A 173 3.58 -7.15 -5.19
C GLY A 173 2.41 -8.12 -5.15
N GLY A 174 1.95 -8.50 -3.97
CA GLY A 174 0.93 -9.53 -3.74
C GLY A 174 -0.35 -9.41 -4.58
N PRO A 175 -0.93 -8.23 -4.77
CA PRO A 175 -2.10 -8.07 -5.63
C PRO A 175 -1.88 -8.58 -7.05
N ALA A 176 -0.68 -8.40 -7.62
CA ALA A 176 -0.37 -8.91 -8.96
C ALA A 176 -0.36 -10.45 -9.00
N TYR A 177 0.08 -11.11 -7.92
CA TYR A 177 0.06 -12.58 -7.84
C TYR A 177 -1.37 -13.13 -7.77
N VAL A 178 -2.24 -12.43 -7.05
CA VAL A 178 -3.67 -12.76 -6.95
C VAL A 178 -4.38 -12.53 -8.29
N PHE A 179 -4.04 -11.45 -9.01
CA PHE A 179 -4.59 -11.21 -10.35
C PHE A 179 -4.10 -12.24 -11.36
N LEU A 180 -2.82 -12.66 -11.27
CA LEU A 180 -2.30 -13.76 -12.07
C LEU A 180 -3.03 -15.07 -11.77
N LEU A 181 -3.34 -15.37 -10.51
CA LEU A 181 -4.14 -16.55 -10.15
C LEU A 181 -5.53 -16.49 -10.83
N ALA A 182 -6.21 -15.34 -10.81
CA ALA A 182 -7.49 -15.19 -11.47
C ALA A 182 -7.39 -15.41 -12.99
N GLU A 183 -6.34 -14.87 -13.62
CA GLU A 183 -6.04 -15.07 -15.05
C GLU A 183 -5.80 -16.55 -15.39
N LEU A 184 -5.00 -17.24 -14.58
CA LEU A 184 -4.72 -18.67 -14.78
C LEU A 184 -5.94 -19.55 -14.58
N LEU A 185 -6.81 -19.25 -13.61
CA LEU A 185 -8.07 -19.95 -13.40
C LEU A 185 -9.03 -19.75 -14.57
N GLU A 186 -9.16 -18.52 -15.10
CA GLU A 186 -9.97 -18.22 -16.28
C GLU A 186 -9.48 -19.04 -17.50
N ARG A 187 -8.17 -19.03 -17.75
CA ARG A 187 -7.57 -19.77 -18.86
C ARG A 187 -7.78 -21.28 -18.74
N ALA A 188 -7.50 -21.85 -17.56
CA ALA A 188 -7.70 -23.28 -17.32
C ALA A 188 -9.17 -23.69 -17.45
N ALA A 189 -10.11 -22.85 -17.04
CA ALA A 189 -11.54 -23.10 -17.20
C ALA A 189 -11.93 -23.17 -18.70
N ILE A 190 -11.41 -22.28 -19.53
CA ILE A 190 -11.63 -22.30 -20.99
C ILE A 190 -11.04 -23.58 -21.60
N GLU A 191 -9.85 -24.00 -21.19
CA GLU A 191 -9.22 -25.25 -21.64
C GLU A 191 -10.08 -26.49 -21.29
N GLN A 192 -10.89 -26.42 -20.23
CA GLN A 192 -11.87 -27.46 -19.86
C GLN A 192 -13.22 -27.32 -20.59
N GLY A 193 -13.35 -26.42 -21.56
CA GLY A 193 -14.57 -26.24 -22.37
C GLY A 193 -15.61 -25.29 -21.77
N ILE A 194 -15.29 -24.57 -20.70
CA ILE A 194 -16.20 -23.57 -20.12
C ILE A 194 -16.21 -22.33 -21.04
N PRO A 195 -17.39 -21.79 -21.40
CA PRO A 195 -17.48 -20.57 -22.21
C PRO A 195 -16.72 -19.40 -21.54
N ALA A 196 -16.02 -18.56 -22.33
CA ALA A 196 -15.09 -17.54 -21.85
C ALA A 196 -15.72 -16.57 -20.84
N ASP A 197 -16.95 -16.09 -21.08
CA ASP A 197 -17.62 -15.17 -20.15
C ASP A 197 -17.93 -15.82 -18.81
N LEU A 198 -18.33 -17.09 -18.81
CA LEU A 198 -18.55 -17.86 -17.57
C LEU A 198 -17.22 -18.16 -16.87
N ALA A 199 -16.18 -18.55 -17.60
CA ALA A 199 -14.84 -18.79 -17.06
C ALA A 199 -14.30 -17.55 -16.32
N ARG A 200 -14.41 -16.37 -16.94
CA ARG A 200 -14.05 -15.09 -16.33
C ARG A 200 -14.85 -14.80 -15.05
N LEU A 201 -16.15 -14.99 -15.09
CA LEU A 201 -17.01 -14.78 -13.94
C LEU A 201 -16.61 -15.72 -12.78
N LEU A 202 -16.42 -16.99 -13.06
CA LEU A 202 -16.03 -18.01 -12.07
C LEU A 202 -14.68 -17.65 -11.42
N ALA A 203 -13.65 -17.36 -12.22
CA ALA A 203 -12.32 -17.03 -11.73
C ALA A 203 -12.34 -15.81 -10.82
N ARG A 204 -12.97 -14.73 -11.26
CA ARG A 204 -13.06 -13.48 -10.48
C ARG A 204 -13.83 -13.64 -9.19
N GLN A 205 -15.01 -14.28 -9.23
CA GLN A 205 -15.87 -14.47 -8.04
C GLN A 205 -15.22 -15.44 -7.05
N THR A 206 -14.55 -16.48 -7.53
CA THR A 206 -13.82 -17.40 -6.65
C THR A 206 -12.73 -16.68 -5.88
N VAL A 207 -11.89 -15.89 -6.54
CA VAL A 207 -10.80 -15.13 -5.89
C VAL A 207 -11.36 -14.08 -4.94
N ALA A 208 -12.32 -13.27 -5.39
CA ALA A 208 -12.91 -12.20 -4.58
C ALA A 208 -13.64 -12.76 -3.35
N GLY A 209 -14.46 -13.81 -3.52
CA GLY A 209 -15.21 -14.46 -2.44
C GLY A 209 -14.29 -15.16 -1.44
N SER A 210 -13.25 -15.85 -1.91
CA SER A 210 -12.25 -16.46 -1.02
C SER A 210 -11.48 -15.44 -0.20
N GLY A 211 -11.12 -14.30 -0.79
CA GLY A 211 -10.48 -13.19 -0.07
C GLY A 211 -11.40 -12.58 0.99
N ALA A 212 -12.68 -12.38 0.66
CA ALA A 212 -13.67 -11.88 1.61
C ALA A 212 -13.88 -12.86 2.77
N LEU A 213 -13.96 -14.17 2.48
CA LEU A 213 -14.08 -15.22 3.51
C LEU A 213 -12.85 -15.24 4.42
N LEU A 214 -11.64 -15.15 3.84
CA LEU A 214 -10.40 -15.09 4.61
C LEU A 214 -10.37 -13.86 5.53
N ALA A 215 -10.83 -12.70 5.05
CA ALA A 215 -10.87 -11.47 5.83
C ALA A 215 -11.92 -11.52 6.97
N ALA A 216 -13.03 -12.23 6.78
CA ALA A 216 -14.09 -12.36 7.77
C ALA A 216 -13.83 -13.47 8.81
N SER A 217 -12.89 -14.38 8.55
CA SER A 217 -12.61 -15.53 9.41
C SER A 217 -11.47 -15.24 10.38
N THR A 218 -11.52 -15.81 11.56
CA THR A 218 -10.42 -15.86 12.53
C THR A 218 -9.56 -17.12 12.39
N GLU A 219 -9.96 -18.08 11.54
CA GLU A 219 -9.23 -19.30 11.27
C GLU A 219 -8.02 -18.99 10.35
N ASP A 220 -6.95 -19.77 10.51
CA ASP A 220 -5.82 -19.68 9.59
C ASP A 220 -6.15 -20.19 8.18
N ALA A 221 -5.41 -19.71 7.18
CA ALA A 221 -5.65 -20.06 5.78
C ALA A 221 -5.56 -21.58 5.52
N ALA A 222 -4.75 -22.31 6.28
CA ALA A 222 -4.62 -23.76 6.14
C ALA A 222 -5.87 -24.48 6.68
N ALA A 223 -6.50 -23.97 7.74
CA ALA A 223 -7.77 -24.49 8.26
C ALA A 223 -8.90 -24.26 7.25
N LEU A 224 -9.03 -23.04 6.71
CA LEU A 224 -10.00 -22.72 5.67
C LEU A 224 -9.82 -23.61 4.43
N ARG A 225 -8.59 -23.81 3.97
CA ARG A 225 -8.29 -24.73 2.86
C ARG A 225 -8.76 -26.14 3.17
N ARG A 226 -8.47 -26.68 4.35
CA ARG A 226 -8.92 -28.03 4.76
C ARG A 226 -10.44 -28.14 4.80
N ALA A 227 -11.14 -27.11 5.30
CA ALA A 227 -12.60 -27.10 5.41
C ALA A 227 -13.31 -27.24 4.06
N VAL A 228 -12.71 -26.80 2.97
CA VAL A 228 -13.25 -26.93 1.60
C VAL A 228 -12.67 -28.13 0.83
N THR A 229 -11.94 -29.03 1.51
CA THR A 229 -11.27 -30.19 0.89
C THR A 229 -11.87 -31.49 1.40
N SER A 230 -12.87 -32.01 0.69
CA SER A 230 -13.47 -33.31 1.04
C SER A 230 -12.52 -34.47 0.69
N PRO A 231 -12.43 -35.51 1.55
CA PRO A 231 -11.63 -36.70 1.25
C PRO A 231 -12.07 -37.35 -0.08
N ARG A 232 -11.13 -37.69 -0.92
CA ARG A 232 -11.31 -38.28 -2.26
C ARG A 232 -12.11 -37.38 -3.22
N GLY A 233 -12.26 -36.09 -2.91
CA GLY A 233 -12.98 -35.11 -3.73
C GLY A 233 -12.08 -34.49 -4.83
N THR A 234 -12.71 -33.67 -5.67
CA THR A 234 -12.03 -32.94 -6.76
C THR A 234 -11.00 -31.95 -6.24
N THR A 235 -11.31 -31.26 -5.14
CA THR A 235 -10.40 -30.28 -4.50
C THR A 235 -9.13 -30.97 -3.99
N GLU A 236 -9.24 -32.15 -3.36
CA GLU A 236 -8.09 -32.91 -2.91
C GLU A 236 -7.14 -33.25 -4.08
N ARG A 237 -7.69 -33.68 -5.23
CA ARG A 237 -6.90 -34.01 -6.43
C ARG A 237 -6.19 -32.79 -7.00
N ALA A 238 -6.86 -31.63 -7.06
CA ALA A 238 -6.25 -30.38 -7.51
C ALA A 238 -5.14 -29.95 -6.55
N LEU A 239 -5.38 -30.00 -5.25
CA LEU A 239 -4.38 -29.63 -4.24
C LEU A 239 -3.19 -30.58 -4.25
N ALA A 240 -3.34 -31.86 -4.56
CA ALA A 240 -2.23 -32.80 -4.67
C ALA A 240 -1.21 -32.33 -5.73
N VAL A 241 -1.67 -31.78 -6.85
CA VAL A 241 -0.81 -31.21 -7.91
C VAL A 241 -0.22 -29.87 -7.45
N LEU A 242 -1.04 -28.97 -6.93
CA LEU A 242 -0.59 -27.62 -6.54
C LEU A 242 0.39 -27.62 -5.37
N MET A 243 0.32 -28.61 -4.50
CA MET A 243 1.15 -28.75 -3.30
C MET A 243 2.37 -29.68 -3.49
N GLU A 244 2.64 -30.14 -4.69
CA GLU A 244 3.90 -30.82 -4.99
C GLU A 244 5.09 -29.95 -4.58
N GLU A 245 6.18 -30.57 -4.12
CA GLU A 245 7.33 -29.85 -3.56
C GLU A 245 7.88 -28.76 -4.51
N GLN A 246 7.94 -29.06 -5.79
CA GLN A 246 8.43 -28.13 -6.83
C GLN A 246 7.34 -27.22 -7.45
N ALA A 247 6.08 -27.36 -7.02
CA ALA A 247 4.96 -26.55 -7.48
C ALA A 247 4.84 -25.24 -6.65
N TRP A 248 3.63 -24.91 -6.19
CA TRP A 248 3.38 -23.64 -5.52
C TRP A 248 4.27 -23.33 -4.31
N PRO A 249 4.60 -24.27 -3.42
CA PRO A 249 5.48 -23.96 -2.29
C PRO A 249 6.83 -23.41 -2.74
N ALA A 250 7.51 -24.08 -3.67
CA ALA A 250 8.81 -23.65 -4.17
C ALA A 250 8.70 -22.40 -5.06
N LEU A 251 7.67 -22.30 -5.91
CA LEU A 251 7.49 -21.17 -6.82
C LEU A 251 7.22 -19.87 -6.06
N ILE A 252 6.35 -19.89 -5.05
CA ILE A 252 6.06 -18.70 -4.23
C ILE A 252 7.31 -18.26 -3.45
N SER A 253 8.03 -19.19 -2.81
CA SER A 253 9.27 -18.87 -2.08
C SER A 253 10.31 -18.21 -2.99
N ARG A 254 10.51 -18.74 -4.20
CA ARG A 254 11.44 -18.18 -5.20
C ARG A 254 11.00 -16.81 -5.71
N ALA A 255 9.70 -16.64 -5.96
CA ALA A 255 9.15 -15.36 -6.43
C ALA A 255 9.32 -14.26 -5.37
N ILE A 256 9.01 -14.55 -4.10
CA ILE A 256 9.18 -13.61 -3.00
C ILE A 256 10.66 -13.28 -2.78
N ALA A 257 11.56 -14.27 -2.84
CA ALA A 257 13.00 -14.04 -2.72
C ALA A 257 13.52 -13.11 -3.83
N ALA A 258 13.13 -13.35 -5.09
CA ALA A 258 13.52 -12.52 -6.22
C ALA A 258 13.00 -11.08 -6.09
N ALA A 259 11.74 -10.91 -5.70
CA ALA A 259 11.14 -9.59 -5.49
C ALA A 259 11.79 -8.84 -4.32
N THR A 260 12.13 -9.54 -3.22
CA THR A 260 12.85 -8.97 -2.07
C THR A 260 14.26 -8.50 -2.47
N ALA A 261 15.00 -9.33 -3.22
CA ALA A 261 16.31 -8.95 -3.74
C ALA A 261 16.21 -7.69 -4.59
N ARG A 262 15.24 -7.62 -5.50
CA ARG A 262 15.04 -6.45 -6.34
C ARG A 262 14.67 -5.19 -5.54
N SER A 263 13.86 -5.33 -4.49
CA SER A 263 13.52 -4.20 -3.60
C SER A 263 14.77 -3.61 -2.95
N ARG A 264 15.67 -4.46 -2.45
CA ARG A 264 16.96 -4.04 -1.86
C ARG A 264 17.86 -3.32 -2.87
N GLU A 265 17.98 -3.82 -4.10
CA GLU A 265 18.74 -3.16 -5.17
C GLU A 265 18.20 -1.76 -5.49
N LEU A 266 16.88 -1.55 -5.40
CA LEU A 266 16.25 -0.26 -5.64
C LEU A 266 16.44 0.72 -4.47
N ALA A 267 16.73 0.23 -3.29
CA ALA A 267 16.97 1.04 -2.10
C ALA A 267 18.39 1.65 -2.06
N GLY A 268 19.34 1.14 -2.84
CA GLY A 268 20.70 1.62 -3.00
C GLY A 268 21.68 0.86 -2.14
#